data_49c0e8be0e671ed70a0f05f37857e246
#
_entry.id   49c0e8be0e671ed70a0f05f37857e246
#
_cell.length_a   1.000
_cell.length_b   1.000
_cell.length_c   1.000
_cell.angle_alpha   90.00
_cell.angle_beta   90.00
_cell.angle_gamma   90.00
#
_symmetry.space_group_name_H-M   'P 1'
#
loop_
_entity.id
_entity.type
_entity.pdbx_description
1 polymer ?
#
loop_
_entity_poly.entity_id
_entity_poly.type
_entity_poly.pdbx_seq_one_letter_code
_entity_poly.pdbx_strand_id
1 'polypeptide(L)'
;MGQVSAWDQAEASLKEALDASGKTWSLNEGDGAFYGPKIDIRLVDAMGRKHQTATIQLDFQLPERFELEYAQPFNSGNANEVRPGYARPVMIHRAILGSFERFLAILVEQCKGWWPFWLSPRQAVVIPAYSGDADTHHVVSNHAMYVQHVLSGSTQETRSTRNPFLSPCAAHHTLQVPTRTRFQVELPPHYLMSSGDTLGKKVRQAQLNRYNFVIIVGPQEAQNGTVSLRMRDEKAAPSWHAGADAPHTASCKVYDLTWAVLKATFPDRFTQDVEPCVNLGTWEIPDLRRFFAVLDALHV
;
A
#
# COMPACT_ATOMS: atom_id res chain seq x y z
N MET A 1 -18.46 -8.20 33.69
CA MET A 1 -17.62 -8.55 34.84
C MET A 1 -16.62 -7.42 35.06
N GLY A 2 -16.19 -7.14 36.30
CA GLY A 2 -15.30 -6.02 36.62
C GLY A 2 -16.05 -4.87 37.31
N GLN A 3 -15.28 -3.82 37.68
CA GLN A 3 -15.84 -2.64 38.31
C GLN A 3 -16.55 -1.76 37.30
N VAL A 4 -17.74 -1.28 37.59
CA VAL A 4 -18.55 -0.41 36.70
C VAL A 4 -17.76 0.84 36.29
N SER A 5 -17.04 1.45 37.24
CA SER A 5 -16.21 2.62 36.97
C SER A 5 -15.10 2.40 35.93
N ALA A 6 -14.52 1.20 35.88
CA ALA A 6 -13.52 0.83 34.86
C ALA A 6 -14.15 0.69 33.46
N TRP A 7 -15.36 0.16 33.39
CA TRP A 7 -16.13 0.12 32.16
C TRP A 7 -16.49 1.52 31.65
N ASP A 8 -17.04 2.37 32.50
CA ASP A 8 -17.40 3.75 32.13
C ASP A 8 -16.20 4.54 31.62
N GLN A 9 -15.04 4.40 32.27
CA GLN A 9 -13.79 5.04 31.85
C GLN A 9 -13.28 4.48 30.50
N ALA A 10 -13.34 3.18 30.31
CA ALA A 10 -12.92 2.53 29.08
C ALA A 10 -13.82 2.93 27.89
N GLU A 11 -15.14 2.93 28.08
CA GLU A 11 -16.11 3.37 27.07
C GLU A 11 -15.92 4.85 26.71
N ALA A 12 -15.70 5.72 27.71
CA ALA A 12 -15.44 7.14 27.48
C ALA A 12 -14.16 7.33 26.63
N SER A 13 -13.08 6.60 26.93
CA SER A 13 -11.82 6.67 26.18
C SER A 13 -11.97 6.17 24.74
N LEU A 14 -12.73 5.09 24.52
CA LEU A 14 -13.01 4.58 23.16
C LEU A 14 -13.87 5.56 22.35
N LYS A 15 -14.86 6.19 23.00
CA LYS A 15 -15.68 7.23 22.38
C LYS A 15 -14.85 8.43 21.96
N GLU A 16 -14.00 8.94 22.84
CA GLU A 16 -13.08 10.04 22.53
C GLU A 16 -12.19 9.72 21.33
N ALA A 17 -11.62 8.52 21.29
CA ALA A 17 -10.79 8.06 20.15
C ALA A 17 -11.60 8.00 18.84
N LEU A 18 -12.86 7.54 18.88
CA LEU A 18 -13.74 7.50 17.72
C LEU A 18 -14.10 8.91 17.23
N ASP A 19 -14.45 9.80 18.14
CA ASP A 19 -14.78 11.19 17.82
C ASP A 19 -13.56 11.91 17.19
N ALA A 20 -12.37 11.70 17.75
CA ALA A 20 -11.12 12.24 17.21
C ALA A 20 -10.78 11.70 15.82
N SER A 21 -11.22 10.49 15.46
CA SER A 21 -10.97 9.89 14.14
C SER A 21 -11.72 10.59 13.00
N GLY A 22 -12.74 11.39 13.30
CA GLY A 22 -13.61 12.06 12.32
C GLY A 22 -14.48 11.11 11.48
N LYS A 23 -14.55 9.82 11.84
CA LYS A 23 -15.39 8.83 11.16
C LYS A 23 -16.77 8.74 11.82
N THR A 24 -17.78 8.49 11.00
CA THR A 24 -19.12 8.20 11.52
C THR A 24 -19.14 6.84 12.21
N TRP A 25 -19.69 6.79 13.39
CA TRP A 25 -19.83 5.56 14.17
C TRP A 25 -21.20 5.47 14.85
N SER A 26 -21.57 4.31 15.30
CA SER A 26 -22.80 4.07 16.04
C SER A 26 -22.55 3.18 17.25
N LEU A 27 -23.22 3.47 18.34
CA LEU A 27 -23.19 2.62 19.53
C LEU A 27 -23.97 1.34 19.27
N ASN A 28 -23.42 0.20 19.68
CA ASN A 28 -24.08 -1.10 19.64
C ASN A 28 -24.09 -1.68 21.06
N GLU A 29 -25.12 -1.34 21.81
CA GLU A 29 -25.27 -1.72 23.22
C GLU A 29 -25.31 -3.25 23.36
N GLY A 30 -24.63 -3.77 24.36
CA GLY A 30 -24.63 -5.19 24.69
C GLY A 30 -23.75 -6.08 23.80
N ASP A 31 -23.06 -5.54 22.82
CA ASP A 31 -22.13 -6.28 21.92
C ASP A 31 -20.65 -6.24 22.40
N GLY A 32 -20.42 -5.78 23.63
CA GLY A 32 -19.08 -5.79 24.25
C GLY A 32 -18.62 -7.22 24.54
N ALA A 33 -17.30 -7.41 24.67
CA ALA A 33 -16.74 -8.64 25.19
C ALA A 33 -16.95 -8.74 26.70
N PHE A 34 -16.96 -9.94 27.29
CA PHE A 34 -17.11 -10.09 28.74
C PHE A 34 -15.93 -9.47 29.51
N TYR A 35 -14.80 -9.24 28.87
CA TYR A 35 -13.57 -8.71 29.44
C TYR A 35 -13.37 -7.20 29.20
N GLY A 36 -14.21 -6.54 28.38
CA GLY A 36 -14.16 -5.11 28.16
C GLY A 36 -14.91 -4.64 26.91
N PRO A 37 -15.06 -3.32 26.75
CA PRO A 37 -15.68 -2.73 25.57
C PRO A 37 -14.78 -2.83 24.35
N LYS A 38 -15.38 -2.69 23.15
CA LYS A 38 -14.67 -2.83 21.88
C LYS A 38 -15.13 -1.83 20.83
N ILE A 39 -14.25 -1.58 19.86
CA ILE A 39 -14.57 -0.94 18.58
C ILE A 39 -14.51 -2.02 17.51
N ASP A 40 -15.58 -2.18 16.75
CA ASP A 40 -15.63 -3.06 15.57
C ASP A 40 -15.71 -2.24 14.30
N ILE A 41 -14.88 -2.62 13.30
CA ILE A 41 -14.94 -2.06 11.95
C ILE A 41 -15.62 -3.08 11.05
N ARG A 42 -16.69 -2.65 10.38
CA ARG A 42 -17.47 -3.49 9.46
C ARG A 42 -17.33 -2.96 8.04
N LEU A 43 -16.96 -3.84 7.12
CA LEU A 43 -16.97 -3.58 5.69
C LEU A 43 -18.23 -4.14 5.05
N VAL A 44 -18.67 -3.50 3.97
CA VAL A 44 -19.82 -3.94 3.19
C VAL A 44 -19.33 -4.47 1.85
N ASP A 45 -19.73 -5.68 1.48
CA ASP A 45 -19.41 -6.27 0.18
C ASP A 45 -20.32 -5.74 -0.94
N ALA A 46 -20.07 -6.13 -2.18
CA ALA A 46 -20.85 -5.69 -3.34
C ALA A 46 -22.32 -6.14 -3.31
N MET A 47 -22.67 -7.13 -2.47
CA MET A 47 -24.03 -7.60 -2.25
C MET A 47 -24.72 -6.92 -1.05
N GLY A 48 -24.07 -5.95 -0.42
CA GLY A 48 -24.60 -5.25 0.75
C GLY A 48 -24.47 -6.01 2.08
N ARG A 49 -23.75 -7.14 2.12
CA ARG A 49 -23.54 -7.92 3.34
C ARG A 49 -22.45 -7.27 4.19
N LYS A 50 -22.72 -7.15 5.49
CA LYS A 50 -21.78 -6.56 6.46
C LYS A 50 -20.82 -7.63 6.99
N HIS A 51 -19.53 -7.38 6.91
CA HIS A 51 -18.46 -8.24 7.40
C HIS A 51 -17.64 -7.50 8.46
N GLN A 52 -17.56 -8.06 9.66
CA GLN A 52 -16.63 -7.58 10.66
C GLN A 52 -15.20 -7.96 10.20
N THR A 53 -14.33 -6.96 10.12
CA THR A 53 -12.95 -7.13 9.68
C THR A 53 -11.97 -6.76 10.77
N ALA A 54 -12.03 -5.55 11.27
CA ALA A 54 -11.11 -5.11 12.30
C ALA A 54 -11.83 -4.94 13.64
N THR A 55 -11.10 -5.16 14.74
CA THR A 55 -11.59 -4.91 16.08
C THR A 55 -10.47 -4.39 16.97
N ILE A 56 -10.82 -3.52 17.90
CA ILE A 56 -9.95 -3.06 18.99
C ILE A 56 -10.72 -3.35 20.27
N GLN A 57 -10.17 -4.18 21.14
CA GLN A 57 -10.84 -4.66 22.35
C GLN A 57 -9.98 -4.31 23.56
N LEU A 58 -10.55 -3.60 24.51
CA LEU A 58 -9.93 -3.37 25.80
C LEU A 58 -10.16 -4.59 26.69
N ASP A 59 -9.14 -4.98 27.45
CA ASP A 59 -9.20 -6.12 28.34
C ASP A 59 -8.50 -5.76 29.67
N PHE A 60 -9.30 -5.65 30.70
CA PHE A 60 -8.83 -5.46 32.07
C PHE A 60 -9.06 -6.69 32.95
N GLN A 61 -9.64 -7.76 32.43
CA GLN A 61 -9.91 -9.00 33.14
C GLN A 61 -8.72 -9.97 33.10
N LEU A 62 -8.12 -10.18 31.92
CA LEU A 62 -6.96 -11.08 31.82
C LEU A 62 -5.75 -10.57 32.58
N PRO A 63 -5.40 -9.27 32.57
CA PRO A 63 -4.34 -8.75 33.42
C PRO A 63 -4.57 -9.04 34.93
N GLU A 64 -5.80 -8.96 35.38
CA GLU A 64 -6.16 -9.29 36.76
C GLU A 64 -5.98 -10.79 37.03
N ARG A 65 -6.53 -11.65 36.16
CA ARG A 65 -6.50 -13.11 36.32
C ARG A 65 -5.11 -13.72 36.22
N PHE A 66 -4.26 -13.12 35.39
CA PHE A 66 -2.85 -13.53 35.24
C PHE A 66 -1.89 -12.79 36.16
N GLU A 67 -2.43 -11.94 37.05
CA GLU A 67 -1.65 -11.15 38.01
C GLU A 67 -0.52 -10.34 37.34
N LEU A 68 -0.81 -9.80 36.13
CA LEU A 68 0.18 -9.03 35.38
C LEU A 68 0.46 -7.71 36.08
N GLU A 69 1.75 -7.37 36.18
CA GLU A 69 2.21 -6.13 36.79
C GLU A 69 3.34 -5.51 35.99
N TYR A 70 3.44 -4.18 36.05
CA TYR A 70 4.58 -3.45 35.50
C TYR A 70 5.11 -2.45 36.55
N ALA A 71 6.41 -2.19 36.52
CA ALA A 71 7.04 -1.22 37.40
C ALA A 71 6.68 0.20 36.97
N GLN A 72 6.35 1.04 37.95
CA GLN A 72 6.06 2.46 37.77
C GLN A 72 6.85 3.30 38.78
N PRO A 73 7.01 4.63 38.55
CA PRO A 73 7.61 5.51 39.55
C PRO A 73 6.87 5.45 40.89
N PHE A 74 7.62 5.45 41.96
CA PHE A 74 7.06 5.46 43.33
C PHE A 74 6.17 6.69 43.50
N ASN A 75 4.98 6.56 44.02
CA ASN A 75 3.99 7.63 44.19
C ASN A 75 3.44 8.23 42.87
N SER A 76 3.30 7.44 41.82
CA SER A 76 2.69 7.90 40.55
C SER A 76 1.22 8.30 40.66
N GLY A 77 0.54 7.98 41.77
CA GLY A 77 -0.90 8.27 41.95
C GLY A 77 -1.81 7.51 40.98
N ASN A 78 -1.30 6.43 40.39
CA ASN A 78 -2.04 5.63 39.42
C ASN A 78 -3.15 4.84 40.12
N ALA A 79 -4.39 4.97 39.63
CA ALA A 79 -5.56 4.26 40.15
C ALA A 79 -5.43 2.71 40.05
N ASN A 80 -4.55 2.22 39.19
CA ASN A 80 -4.29 0.78 38.97
C ASN A 80 -3.12 0.27 39.80
N GLU A 81 -2.66 0.97 40.83
CA GLU A 81 -1.57 0.51 41.69
C GLU A 81 -2.00 -0.74 42.47
N VAL A 82 -1.23 -1.82 42.34
CA VAL A 82 -1.48 -3.11 42.99
C VAL A 82 -0.66 -3.22 44.28
N ARG A 83 0.57 -2.72 44.21
CA ARG A 83 1.51 -2.63 45.33
C ARG A 83 2.49 -1.48 45.09
N PRO A 84 3.17 -0.96 46.10
CA PRO A 84 4.08 0.18 45.98
C PRO A 84 5.08 0.01 44.81
N GLY A 85 5.01 0.92 43.82
CA GLY A 85 5.87 0.91 42.64
C GLY A 85 5.46 -0.07 41.53
N TYR A 86 4.27 -0.68 41.62
CA TYR A 86 3.75 -1.58 40.59
C TYR A 86 2.27 -1.32 40.27
N ALA A 87 1.93 -1.34 39.00
CA ALA A 87 0.56 -1.19 38.54
C ALA A 87 0.14 -2.33 37.62
N ARG A 88 -1.18 -2.52 37.51
CA ARG A 88 -1.78 -3.46 36.59
C ARG A 88 -1.96 -2.85 35.21
N PRO A 89 -1.52 -3.51 34.13
CA PRO A 89 -1.75 -3.01 32.79
C PRO A 89 -3.19 -3.23 32.35
N VAL A 90 -3.63 -2.47 31.35
CA VAL A 90 -4.80 -2.78 30.51
C VAL A 90 -4.28 -3.35 29.21
N MET A 91 -4.80 -4.49 28.77
CA MET A 91 -4.43 -5.09 27.49
C MET A 91 -5.32 -4.53 26.38
N ILE A 92 -4.73 -4.36 25.20
CA ILE A 92 -5.46 -3.96 24.00
C ILE A 92 -5.26 -5.06 22.96
N HIS A 93 -6.33 -5.81 22.70
CA HIS A 93 -6.34 -6.80 21.62
C HIS A 93 -6.74 -6.12 20.33
N ARG A 94 -5.97 -6.32 19.26
CA ARG A 94 -6.23 -5.72 17.97
C ARG A 94 -6.18 -6.75 16.85
N ALA A 95 -7.28 -6.92 16.14
CA ALA A 95 -7.32 -7.54 14.81
C ALA A 95 -7.44 -6.45 13.75
N ILE A 96 -6.68 -6.57 12.65
CA ILE A 96 -6.68 -5.56 11.58
C ILE A 96 -7.55 -6.03 10.41
N LEU A 97 -7.41 -7.27 9.98
CA LEU A 97 -8.08 -7.81 8.80
C LEU A 97 -9.20 -8.80 9.15
N GLY A 98 -9.28 -9.26 10.40
CA GLY A 98 -10.12 -10.38 10.78
C GLY A 98 -9.63 -11.67 10.11
N SER A 99 -10.47 -12.34 9.32
CA SER A 99 -10.02 -13.43 8.45
C SER A 99 -9.36 -12.82 7.21
N PHE A 100 -8.08 -13.14 7.00
CA PHE A 100 -7.31 -12.66 5.85
C PHE A 100 -7.98 -13.04 4.52
N GLU A 101 -8.45 -14.26 4.39
CA GLU A 101 -9.08 -14.77 3.17
C GLU A 101 -10.37 -14.00 2.85
N ARG A 102 -11.18 -13.72 3.86
CA ARG A 102 -12.42 -12.94 3.70
C ARG A 102 -12.15 -11.51 3.32
N PHE A 103 -11.16 -10.88 3.98
CA PHE A 103 -10.75 -9.53 3.65
C PHE A 103 -10.21 -9.44 2.23
N LEU A 104 -9.35 -10.40 1.82
CA LEU A 104 -8.81 -10.47 0.47
C LEU A 104 -9.93 -10.65 -0.57
N ALA A 105 -10.92 -11.49 -0.30
CA ALA A 105 -12.05 -11.69 -1.21
C ALA A 105 -12.85 -10.39 -1.44
N ILE A 106 -13.15 -9.65 -0.36
CA ILE A 106 -13.84 -8.34 -0.44
C ILE A 106 -12.98 -7.35 -1.23
N LEU A 107 -11.68 -7.33 -0.99
CA LEU A 107 -10.74 -6.44 -1.67
C LEU A 107 -10.62 -6.74 -3.16
N VAL A 108 -10.55 -8.02 -3.55
CA VAL A 108 -10.54 -8.46 -4.95
C VAL A 108 -11.84 -8.04 -5.65
N GLU A 109 -12.97 -8.26 -5.00
CA GLU A 109 -14.29 -7.86 -5.52
C GLU A 109 -14.38 -6.34 -5.71
N GLN A 110 -13.87 -5.57 -4.76
CA GLN A 110 -13.84 -4.12 -4.82
C GLN A 110 -12.91 -3.62 -5.93
N CYS A 111 -11.69 -4.15 -6.02
CA CYS A 111 -10.70 -3.73 -7.02
C CYS A 111 -11.06 -4.15 -8.45
N LYS A 112 -11.78 -5.26 -8.64
CA LYS A 112 -12.16 -5.79 -9.98
C LYS A 112 -10.98 -5.85 -10.97
N GLY A 113 -9.77 -6.13 -10.46
CA GLY A 113 -8.52 -6.15 -11.22
C GLY A 113 -7.86 -4.77 -11.45
N TRP A 114 -8.45 -3.68 -10.95
CA TRP A 114 -7.88 -2.33 -11.02
C TRP A 114 -7.13 -2.00 -9.72
N TRP A 115 -6.11 -2.82 -9.43
CA TRP A 115 -5.31 -2.68 -8.22
C TRP A 115 -4.54 -1.36 -8.19
N PRO A 116 -4.48 -0.64 -7.06
CA PRO A 116 -3.53 0.44 -6.88
C PRO A 116 -2.10 -0.10 -6.98
N PHE A 117 -1.14 0.74 -7.36
CA PHE A 117 0.23 0.30 -7.67
C PHE A 117 0.88 -0.47 -6.51
N TRP A 118 0.80 0.07 -5.29
CA TRP A 118 1.43 -0.52 -4.10
C TRP A 118 0.90 -1.91 -3.73
N LEU A 119 -0.32 -2.22 -4.12
CA LEU A 119 -1.00 -3.49 -3.82
C LEU A 119 -1.07 -4.42 -5.03
N SER A 120 -0.71 -3.93 -6.21
CA SER A 120 -0.83 -4.67 -7.46
C SER A 120 0.18 -5.82 -7.54
N PRO A 121 -0.26 -7.05 -7.85
CA PRO A 121 0.65 -8.14 -8.19
C PRO A 121 1.27 -7.98 -9.59
N ARG A 122 0.73 -7.06 -10.40
CA ARG A 122 1.18 -6.76 -11.78
C ARG A 122 1.46 -5.26 -11.91
N GLN A 123 2.53 -4.82 -11.25
CA GLN A 123 2.90 -3.41 -11.21
C GLN A 123 3.36 -2.89 -12.56
N ALA A 124 4.27 -3.59 -13.20
CA ALA A 124 4.74 -3.21 -14.53
C ALA A 124 5.11 -4.43 -15.39
N VAL A 125 5.08 -4.23 -16.71
CA VAL A 125 5.57 -5.20 -17.68
C VAL A 125 6.52 -4.52 -18.65
N VAL A 126 7.64 -5.18 -18.97
CA VAL A 126 8.59 -4.72 -19.97
C VAL A 126 8.26 -5.39 -21.29
N ILE A 127 8.11 -4.59 -22.36
CA ILE A 127 7.80 -5.04 -23.71
C ILE A 127 8.95 -4.62 -24.63
N PRO A 128 9.77 -5.57 -25.09
CA PRO A 128 10.75 -5.30 -26.14
C PRO A 128 10.05 -5.08 -27.48
N ALA A 129 10.38 -3.96 -28.13
CA ALA A 129 9.93 -3.59 -29.47
C ALA A 129 11.08 -3.86 -30.47
N TYR A 130 10.98 -4.96 -31.17
CA TYR A 130 11.99 -5.33 -32.16
C TYR A 130 11.75 -4.67 -33.51
N SER A 131 12.80 -4.22 -34.15
CA SER A 131 12.78 -3.74 -35.54
C SER A 131 13.98 -4.33 -36.30
N GLY A 132 13.74 -4.99 -37.42
CA GLY A 132 14.65 -5.28 -38.51
C GLY A 132 15.57 -6.47 -38.32
N ASP A 133 16.77 -6.33 -37.80
CA ASP A 133 17.84 -7.31 -37.86
C ASP A 133 18.16 -8.01 -36.52
N ALA A 134 18.88 -9.13 -36.61
CA ALA A 134 19.18 -9.98 -35.45
C ALA A 134 20.08 -9.28 -34.43
N ASP A 135 20.96 -8.39 -34.82
CA ASP A 135 21.86 -7.69 -33.90
C ASP A 135 21.11 -6.69 -33.04
N THR A 136 20.20 -5.97 -33.65
CA THR A 136 19.28 -5.05 -32.91
C THR A 136 18.42 -5.80 -31.91
N HIS A 137 18.00 -7.03 -32.26
CA HIS A 137 17.19 -7.86 -31.37
C HIS A 137 17.91 -8.20 -30.06
N HIS A 138 19.22 -8.57 -30.12
CA HIS A 138 20.00 -8.86 -28.91
C HIS A 138 20.19 -7.64 -28.02
N VAL A 139 20.44 -6.46 -28.61
CA VAL A 139 20.61 -5.21 -27.85
C VAL A 139 19.34 -4.85 -27.10
N VAL A 140 18.19 -4.90 -27.77
CA VAL A 140 16.87 -4.60 -27.16
C VAL A 140 16.53 -5.62 -26.08
N SER A 141 16.77 -6.92 -26.32
CA SER A 141 16.50 -7.97 -25.33
C SER A 141 17.35 -7.81 -24.08
N ASN A 142 18.64 -7.54 -24.24
CA ASN A 142 19.56 -7.34 -23.12
C ASN A 142 19.15 -6.11 -22.30
N HIS A 143 18.77 -5.00 -22.95
CA HIS A 143 18.31 -3.81 -22.26
C HIS A 143 16.97 -4.06 -21.53
N ALA A 144 16.03 -4.79 -22.14
CA ALA A 144 14.79 -5.17 -21.50
C ALA A 144 15.00 -6.02 -20.24
N MET A 145 15.93 -7.00 -20.30
CA MET A 145 16.32 -7.79 -19.14
C MET A 145 17.00 -6.94 -18.06
N TYR A 146 17.86 -6.00 -18.45
CA TYR A 146 18.49 -5.07 -17.53
C TYR A 146 17.46 -4.20 -16.80
N VAL A 147 16.51 -3.60 -17.53
CA VAL A 147 15.42 -2.79 -16.96
C VAL A 147 14.59 -3.59 -15.94
N GLN A 148 14.18 -4.79 -16.32
CA GLN A 148 13.44 -5.69 -15.45
C GLN A 148 14.24 -6.01 -14.18
N HIS A 149 15.51 -6.32 -14.33
CA HIS A 149 16.41 -6.67 -13.23
C HIS A 149 16.60 -5.49 -12.25
N VAL A 150 16.85 -4.29 -12.75
CA VAL A 150 17.04 -3.08 -11.92
C VAL A 150 15.76 -2.74 -11.13
N LEU A 151 14.60 -2.78 -11.80
CA LEU A 151 13.34 -2.42 -11.15
C LEU A 151 12.86 -3.52 -10.18
N SER A 152 13.10 -4.79 -10.47
CA SER A 152 12.77 -5.90 -9.56
C SER A 152 13.71 -5.99 -8.36
N GLY A 153 14.75 -5.16 -8.29
CA GLY A 153 15.72 -5.12 -7.18
C GLY A 153 16.59 -6.36 -7.09
N SER A 154 16.79 -7.06 -8.20
CA SER A 154 17.64 -8.25 -8.32
C SER A 154 19.13 -7.90 -8.43
N THR A 155 19.50 -6.61 -8.58
CA THR A 155 20.89 -6.19 -8.45
C THR A 155 21.35 -6.49 -7.04
N GLN A 156 22.39 -7.29 -6.90
CA GLN A 156 23.20 -7.40 -5.70
C GLN A 156 23.84 -6.01 -5.43
N GLU A 157 23.08 -5.09 -4.85
CA GLU A 157 23.72 -4.07 -4.05
C GLU A 157 24.40 -4.85 -2.93
N THR A 158 25.73 -4.93 -3.01
CA THR A 158 26.60 -5.45 -1.96
C THR A 158 26.03 -4.96 -0.63
N ARG A 159 25.51 -5.92 0.15
CA ARG A 159 25.16 -5.69 1.54
C ARG A 159 26.41 -5.12 2.20
N SER A 160 26.49 -3.79 2.26
CA SER A 160 27.33 -3.14 3.25
C SER A 160 26.83 -3.67 4.58
N THR A 161 27.65 -4.47 5.21
CA THR A 161 27.47 -5.07 6.52
C THR A 161 27.34 -3.93 7.54
N ARG A 162 26.15 -3.33 7.64
CA ARG A 162 25.83 -2.52 8.81
C ARG A 162 25.49 -3.47 9.93
N ASN A 163 26.43 -3.54 10.87
CA ASN A 163 26.30 -4.24 12.13
C ASN A 163 25.02 -3.74 12.83
N PRO A 164 23.99 -4.58 13.06
CA PRO A 164 22.72 -4.14 13.64
C PRO A 164 22.83 -3.76 15.14
N PHE A 165 24.01 -3.91 15.76
CA PHE A 165 24.23 -3.66 17.19
C PHE A 165 24.90 -2.33 17.53
N LEU A 166 25.19 -1.46 16.56
CA LEU A 166 25.67 -0.13 16.84
C LEU A 166 24.55 0.89 16.68
N SER A 167 23.81 1.10 17.77
CA SER A 167 22.88 2.22 17.92
C SER A 167 23.68 3.50 18.15
N PRO A 168 23.46 4.55 17.36
CA PRO A 168 23.68 5.90 17.83
C PRO A 168 22.35 6.49 18.22
N CYS A 169 22.19 6.71 19.50
CA CYS A 169 21.28 7.70 20.02
C CYS A 169 21.66 9.06 19.46
N ALA A 170 20.91 9.59 18.50
CA ALA A 170 20.85 11.01 18.19
C ALA A 170 19.62 11.30 17.34
N ALA A 171 18.76 12.10 17.92
CA ALA A 171 17.57 12.70 17.39
C ALA A 171 17.74 13.34 16.01
N HIS A 172 16.89 12.94 15.09
CA HIS A 172 16.08 13.80 14.23
C HIS A 172 15.09 12.85 13.56
N HIS A 173 13.85 12.85 14.04
CA HIS A 173 12.74 12.12 13.45
C HIS A 173 12.35 12.74 12.11
N THR A 174 13.13 12.48 11.09
CA THR A 174 12.58 12.38 9.74
C THR A 174 12.06 10.96 9.65
N LEU A 175 10.75 10.81 9.56
CA LEU A 175 10.11 9.54 9.23
C LEU A 175 10.71 9.06 7.90
N GLN A 176 11.76 8.25 7.97
CA GLN A 176 12.21 7.48 6.82
C GLN A 176 11.18 6.37 6.61
N VAL A 177 10.20 6.67 5.78
CA VAL A 177 9.31 5.64 5.25
C VAL A 177 10.21 4.61 4.56
N PRO A 178 10.16 3.32 4.95
CA PRO A 178 10.97 2.30 4.31
C PRO A 178 10.54 2.22 2.84
N THR A 179 11.36 2.76 1.96
CA THR A 179 11.12 2.72 0.51
C THR A 179 11.31 1.29 0.04
N ARG A 180 10.27 0.70 -0.52
CA ARG A 180 10.35 -0.60 -1.19
C ARG A 180 11.35 -0.49 -2.34
N THR A 181 12.36 -1.34 -2.33
CA THR A 181 13.39 -1.36 -3.37
C THR A 181 13.10 -2.35 -4.50
N ARG A 182 12.04 -3.15 -4.36
CA ARG A 182 11.68 -4.24 -5.29
C ARG A 182 10.24 -4.08 -5.75
N PHE A 183 10.07 -4.03 -7.07
CA PHE A 183 8.76 -3.95 -7.70
C PHE A 183 8.42 -5.22 -8.45
N GLN A 184 7.15 -5.51 -8.64
CA GLN A 184 6.67 -6.64 -9.45
C GLN A 184 6.71 -6.27 -10.93
N VAL A 185 7.88 -6.45 -11.54
CA VAL A 185 8.12 -6.14 -12.96
C VAL A 185 8.31 -7.43 -13.73
N GLU A 186 7.38 -7.71 -14.62
CA GLU A 186 7.39 -8.90 -15.45
C GLU A 186 8.05 -8.63 -16.80
N LEU A 187 8.80 -9.61 -17.28
CA LEU A 187 9.29 -9.70 -18.65
C LEU A 187 8.95 -11.10 -19.16
N PRO A 188 7.76 -11.29 -19.75
CA PRO A 188 7.31 -12.60 -20.21
C PRO A 188 8.30 -13.21 -21.22
N PRO A 189 8.72 -14.47 -21.04
CA PRO A 189 9.70 -15.11 -21.94
C PRO A 189 9.29 -15.08 -23.42
N HIS A 190 7.99 -15.18 -23.70
CA HIS A 190 7.47 -15.11 -25.07
C HIS A 190 7.62 -13.70 -25.70
N TYR A 191 7.90 -12.65 -24.91
CA TYR A 191 8.22 -11.32 -25.45
C TYR A 191 9.68 -11.22 -25.90
N LEU A 192 10.58 -11.99 -25.28
CA LEU A 192 11.99 -12.09 -25.67
C LEU A 192 12.17 -12.97 -26.90
N MET A 193 11.31 -13.96 -27.08
CA MET A 193 11.31 -14.76 -28.28
C MET A 193 10.69 -13.95 -29.43
N SER A 194 11.22 -14.09 -30.61
CA SER A 194 10.66 -13.50 -31.85
C SER A 194 9.24 -14.03 -32.08
N SER A 195 8.30 -13.54 -31.28
CA SER A 195 6.89 -13.80 -31.54
C SER A 195 6.47 -12.92 -32.70
N GLY A 196 5.75 -13.45 -33.69
CA GLY A 196 5.17 -12.68 -34.80
C GLY A 196 4.14 -11.63 -34.33
N ASP A 197 4.05 -11.36 -33.01
CA ASP A 197 3.16 -10.41 -32.41
C ASP A 197 3.67 -8.98 -32.56
N THR A 198 2.84 -8.13 -33.11
CA THR A 198 3.14 -6.70 -33.23
C THR A 198 3.19 -6.03 -31.85
N LEU A 199 3.96 -4.93 -31.73
CA LEU A 199 4.02 -4.13 -30.51
C LEU A 199 2.61 -3.75 -30.00
N GLY A 200 1.73 -3.33 -30.91
CA GLY A 200 0.34 -2.98 -30.56
C GLY A 200 -0.43 -4.13 -29.91
N LYS A 201 -0.23 -5.38 -30.38
CA LYS A 201 -0.85 -6.57 -29.79
C LYS A 201 -0.30 -6.85 -28.40
N LYS A 202 1.03 -6.75 -28.21
CA LYS A 202 1.68 -6.92 -26.89
C LYS A 202 1.19 -5.88 -25.90
N VAL A 203 1.12 -4.60 -26.29
CA VAL A 203 0.60 -3.51 -25.43
C VAL A 203 -0.86 -3.76 -25.07
N ARG A 204 -1.71 -4.14 -26.05
CA ARG A 204 -3.12 -4.47 -25.78
C ARG A 204 -3.25 -5.64 -24.81
N GLN A 205 -2.43 -6.67 -24.95
CA GLN A 205 -2.42 -7.82 -24.03
C GLN A 205 -2.02 -7.39 -22.61
N ALA A 206 -1.02 -6.51 -22.47
CA ALA A 206 -0.62 -5.95 -21.18
C ALA A 206 -1.76 -5.14 -20.54
N GLN A 207 -2.49 -4.35 -21.31
CA GLN A 207 -3.66 -3.62 -20.85
C GLN A 207 -4.80 -4.55 -20.37
N LEU A 208 -5.06 -5.62 -21.11
CA LEU A 208 -6.06 -6.65 -20.73
C LEU A 208 -5.65 -7.36 -19.43
N ASN A 209 -4.36 -7.59 -19.23
CA ASN A 209 -3.79 -8.18 -18.02
C ASN A 209 -3.75 -7.21 -16.83
N ARG A 210 -4.18 -5.95 -17.02
CA ARG A 210 -4.31 -4.93 -15.95
C ARG A 210 -2.99 -4.54 -15.28
N TYR A 211 -1.87 -4.54 -16.00
CA TYR A 211 -0.64 -3.92 -15.51
C TYR A 211 -0.84 -2.43 -15.25
N ASN A 212 -0.29 -1.92 -14.15
CA ASN A 212 -0.34 -0.48 -13.86
C ASN A 212 0.49 0.30 -14.86
N PHE A 213 1.68 -0.22 -15.21
CA PHE A 213 2.57 0.41 -16.16
C PHE A 213 3.05 -0.57 -17.24
N VAL A 214 3.22 -0.04 -18.44
CA VAL A 214 3.83 -0.72 -19.58
C VAL A 214 5.09 0.02 -19.96
N ILE A 215 6.22 -0.67 -19.87
CA ILE A 215 7.56 -0.17 -20.17
C ILE A 215 7.95 -0.72 -21.55
N ILE A 216 8.15 0.16 -22.52
CA ILE A 216 8.53 -0.22 -23.88
C ILE A 216 10.01 0.08 -24.06
N VAL A 217 10.72 -0.89 -24.63
CA VAL A 217 12.14 -0.82 -24.94
C VAL A 217 12.31 -1.11 -26.43
N GLY A 218 12.64 -0.10 -27.21
CA GLY A 218 13.02 -0.21 -28.63
C GLY A 218 14.52 0.00 -28.83
N PRO A 219 14.99 0.01 -30.11
CA PRO A 219 16.40 0.22 -30.43
C PRO A 219 16.95 1.56 -29.93
N GLN A 220 16.16 2.63 -30.00
CA GLN A 220 16.58 3.96 -29.55
C GLN A 220 16.69 4.01 -28.04
N GLU A 221 15.73 3.46 -27.32
CA GLU A 221 15.77 3.35 -25.87
C GLU A 221 16.97 2.51 -25.41
N ALA A 222 17.25 1.41 -26.09
CA ALA A 222 18.36 0.54 -25.76
C ALA A 222 19.73 1.21 -25.99
N GLN A 223 19.86 2.04 -27.03
CA GLN A 223 21.08 2.82 -27.32
C GLN A 223 21.28 3.95 -26.30
N ASN A 224 20.21 4.62 -25.89
CA ASN A 224 20.27 5.77 -25.00
C ASN A 224 20.22 5.38 -23.51
N GLY A 225 20.01 4.10 -23.17
CA GLY A 225 19.85 3.63 -21.79
C GLY A 225 18.52 4.08 -21.13
N THR A 226 17.51 4.39 -21.93
CA THR A 226 16.20 4.90 -21.50
C THR A 226 15.08 3.89 -21.72
N VAL A 227 13.86 4.25 -21.34
CA VAL A 227 12.64 3.47 -21.60
C VAL A 227 11.48 4.40 -21.97
N SER A 228 10.52 3.91 -22.74
CA SER A 228 9.24 4.58 -22.95
C SER A 228 8.21 4.04 -21.99
N LEU A 229 7.57 4.93 -21.20
CA LEU A 229 6.62 4.55 -20.16
C LEU A 229 5.19 4.88 -20.58
N ARG A 230 4.30 3.92 -20.38
CA ARG A 230 2.85 4.10 -20.50
C ARG A 230 2.16 3.70 -19.21
N MET A 231 1.21 4.51 -18.78
CA MET A 231 0.33 4.22 -17.66
C MET A 231 -0.93 3.53 -18.15
N ARG A 232 -1.56 2.75 -17.31
CA ARG A 232 -2.86 2.13 -17.55
C ARG A 232 -3.94 3.19 -17.76
N ASP A 233 -4.77 3.05 -18.81
CA ASP A 233 -5.93 3.92 -19.01
C ASP A 233 -7.07 3.48 -18.10
N GLU A 234 -7.38 4.31 -17.12
CA GLU A 234 -8.42 4.05 -16.12
C GLU A 234 -9.79 4.66 -16.47
N LYS A 235 -9.97 5.19 -17.70
CA LYS A 235 -11.29 5.69 -18.13
C LYS A 235 -12.39 4.62 -18.02
N ALA A 236 -12.01 3.35 -18.10
CA ALA A 236 -12.89 2.19 -17.93
C ALA A 236 -12.87 1.61 -16.51
N ALA A 237 -12.12 2.20 -15.57
CA ALA A 237 -12.09 1.74 -14.19
C ALA A 237 -13.44 2.02 -13.51
N PRO A 238 -13.93 1.08 -12.68
CA PRO A 238 -15.11 1.36 -11.88
C PRO A 238 -14.83 2.54 -10.97
N SER A 239 -15.78 3.49 -10.90
CA SER A 239 -15.70 4.55 -9.90
C SER A 239 -15.71 3.89 -8.52
N TRP A 240 -14.72 4.22 -7.69
CA TRP A 240 -14.72 3.86 -6.29
C TRP A 240 -15.78 4.72 -5.61
N HIS A 241 -16.97 4.18 -5.43
CA HIS A 241 -17.96 4.84 -4.62
C HIS A 241 -17.53 4.68 -3.16
N ALA A 242 -17.07 5.78 -2.56
CA ALA A 242 -17.18 5.92 -1.12
C ALA A 242 -18.65 5.62 -0.78
N GLY A 243 -18.90 4.80 0.26
CA GLY A 243 -20.23 4.32 0.60
C GLY A 243 -21.31 5.39 0.54
N ALA A 244 -22.56 5.01 0.46
CA ALA A 244 -23.73 5.86 0.19
C ALA A 244 -23.83 7.14 1.06
N ASP A 245 -23.08 7.24 2.13
CA ASP A 245 -23.03 8.37 3.07
C ASP A 245 -21.80 9.27 2.90
N ALA A 246 -20.89 9.00 1.92
CA ALA A 246 -19.79 9.90 1.66
C ALA A 246 -20.25 11.07 0.77
N PRO A 247 -19.86 12.31 1.09
CA PRO A 247 -20.21 13.45 0.24
C PRO A 247 -19.70 13.18 -1.19
N HIS A 248 -20.56 13.38 -2.18
CA HIS A 248 -20.40 13.06 -3.60
C HIS A 248 -19.14 13.66 -4.30
N THR A 249 -18.19 14.23 -3.56
CA THR A 249 -17.05 14.98 -4.07
C THR A 249 -15.73 14.21 -4.15
N ALA A 250 -15.66 12.95 -3.71
CA ALA A 250 -14.41 12.22 -3.66
C ALA A 250 -14.44 10.89 -4.41
N SER A 251 -14.78 10.90 -5.69
CA SER A 251 -14.38 9.83 -6.61
C SER A 251 -12.91 10.06 -6.99
N CYS A 252 -12.01 9.84 -6.05
CA CYS A 252 -10.58 9.90 -6.35
C CYS A 252 -10.21 8.62 -7.10
N LYS A 253 -10.06 8.71 -8.41
CA LYS A 253 -9.56 7.60 -9.22
C LYS A 253 -8.08 7.43 -8.90
N VAL A 254 -7.62 6.19 -8.80
CA VAL A 254 -6.17 5.88 -8.63
C VAL A 254 -5.34 6.61 -9.69
N TYR A 255 -5.86 6.74 -10.89
CA TYR A 255 -5.29 7.53 -11.98
C TYR A 255 -5.02 8.99 -11.60
N ASP A 256 -5.99 9.67 -10.98
CA ASP A 256 -5.85 11.07 -10.59
C ASP A 256 -4.81 11.24 -9.49
N LEU A 257 -4.73 10.29 -8.55
CA LEU A 257 -3.70 10.24 -7.52
C LEU A 257 -2.31 10.00 -8.12
N THR A 258 -2.18 9.02 -9.02
CA THR A 258 -0.92 8.75 -9.73
C THR A 258 -0.45 9.99 -10.50
N TRP A 259 -1.37 10.71 -11.15
CA TRP A 259 -1.06 11.92 -11.86
C TRP A 259 -0.64 13.08 -10.95
N ALA A 260 -1.29 13.22 -9.79
CA ALA A 260 -0.89 14.20 -8.78
C ALA A 260 0.53 13.93 -8.26
N VAL A 261 0.86 12.66 -8.03
CA VAL A 261 2.21 12.23 -7.64
C VAL A 261 3.24 12.56 -8.72
N LEU A 262 2.92 12.31 -10.00
CA LEU A 262 3.81 12.67 -11.12
C LEU A 262 4.13 14.17 -11.14
N LYS A 263 3.12 15.02 -11.03
CA LYS A 263 3.29 16.49 -11.00
C LYS A 263 4.10 16.95 -9.79
N ALA A 264 3.88 16.34 -8.62
CA ALA A 264 4.60 16.70 -7.41
C ALA A 264 6.06 16.23 -7.42
N THR A 265 6.34 15.07 -8.01
CA THR A 265 7.69 14.46 -7.99
C THR A 265 8.58 14.99 -9.11
N PHE A 266 8.00 15.33 -10.26
CA PHE A 266 8.71 15.80 -11.46
C PHE A 266 8.07 17.08 -12.03
N PRO A 267 8.07 18.19 -11.28
CA PRO A 267 7.40 19.43 -11.69
C PRO A 267 7.96 20.03 -12.99
N ASP A 268 9.25 19.87 -13.25
CA ASP A 268 9.89 20.34 -14.48
C ASP A 268 9.42 19.60 -15.73
N ARG A 269 8.96 18.37 -15.55
CA ARG A 269 8.51 17.51 -16.64
C ARG A 269 6.98 17.53 -16.82
N PHE A 270 6.24 17.63 -15.72
CA PHE A 270 4.78 17.61 -15.69
C PHE A 270 4.26 18.88 -15.02
N THR A 271 4.21 19.98 -15.79
CA THR A 271 3.67 21.25 -15.30
C THR A 271 2.17 21.13 -14.98
N GLN A 272 1.60 22.10 -14.26
CA GLN A 272 0.19 22.06 -13.87
C GLN A 272 -0.76 22.08 -15.09
N ASP A 273 -0.30 22.66 -16.21
CA ASP A 273 -1.08 22.79 -17.46
C ASP A 273 -1.09 21.51 -18.31
N VAL A 274 -0.25 20.51 -17.98
CA VAL A 274 -0.23 19.24 -18.72
C VAL A 274 -1.46 18.41 -18.35
N GLU A 275 -2.26 18.11 -19.37
CA GLU A 275 -3.42 17.23 -19.19
C GLU A 275 -2.99 15.78 -18.93
N PRO A 276 -3.74 15.05 -18.08
CA PRO A 276 -3.50 13.65 -17.83
C PRO A 276 -3.49 12.82 -19.11
N CYS A 277 -2.43 12.06 -19.34
CA CYS A 277 -2.28 11.23 -20.53
C CYS A 277 -1.75 9.82 -20.16
N VAL A 278 -2.03 8.86 -21.04
CA VAL A 278 -1.58 7.47 -20.89
C VAL A 278 -0.10 7.31 -21.22
N ASN A 279 0.39 8.09 -22.19
CA ASN A 279 1.79 8.03 -22.62
C ASN A 279 2.64 9.04 -21.86
N LEU A 280 3.48 8.55 -20.96
CA LEU A 280 4.34 9.37 -20.12
C LEU A 280 5.71 9.70 -20.76
N GLY A 281 5.93 9.27 -21.99
CA GLY A 281 7.15 9.54 -22.77
C GLY A 281 8.36 8.74 -22.32
N THR A 282 9.55 9.26 -22.65
CA THR A 282 10.85 8.60 -22.39
C THR A 282 11.36 8.89 -20.99
N TRP A 283 11.87 7.89 -20.30
CA TRP A 283 12.35 7.95 -18.92
C TRP A 283 13.76 7.40 -18.77
N GLU A 284 14.56 8.02 -17.92
CA GLU A 284 15.75 7.40 -17.38
C GLU A 284 15.39 6.36 -16.32
N ILE A 285 16.11 5.27 -16.24
CA ILE A 285 15.80 4.16 -15.33
C ILE A 285 15.84 4.57 -13.86
N PRO A 286 16.81 5.40 -13.40
CA PRO A 286 16.83 5.90 -12.03
C PRO A 286 15.59 6.73 -11.67
N ASP A 287 15.12 7.59 -12.56
CA ASP A 287 13.94 8.41 -12.36
C ASP A 287 12.66 7.57 -12.31
N LEU A 288 12.56 6.58 -13.18
CA LEU A 288 11.44 5.63 -13.16
C LEU A 288 11.41 4.84 -11.84
N ARG A 289 12.58 4.38 -11.35
CA ARG A 289 12.68 3.69 -10.06
C ARG A 289 12.27 4.60 -8.91
N ARG A 290 12.69 5.87 -8.93
CA ARG A 290 12.27 6.88 -7.94
C ARG A 290 10.77 7.11 -7.97
N PHE A 291 10.17 7.24 -9.14
CA PHE A 291 8.73 7.40 -9.29
C PHE A 291 7.96 6.21 -8.70
N PHE A 292 8.35 4.99 -9.01
CA PHE A 292 7.73 3.79 -8.45
C PHE A 292 7.87 3.72 -6.92
N ALA A 293 9.01 4.12 -6.38
CA ALA A 293 9.22 4.18 -4.94
C ALA A 293 8.29 5.20 -4.25
N VAL A 294 8.03 6.33 -4.89
CA VAL A 294 7.10 7.34 -4.36
C VAL A 294 5.65 6.84 -4.40
N LEU A 295 5.23 6.20 -5.50
CA LEU A 295 3.89 5.60 -5.59
C LEU A 295 3.66 4.54 -4.50
N ASP A 296 4.64 3.67 -4.30
CA ASP A 296 4.56 2.62 -3.26
C ASP A 296 4.50 3.23 -1.86
N ALA A 297 5.32 4.24 -1.57
CA ALA A 297 5.36 4.91 -0.27
C ALA A 297 4.09 5.70 0.07
N LEU A 298 3.42 6.27 -0.94
CA LEU A 298 2.17 7.00 -0.78
C LEU A 298 0.93 6.11 -0.85
N HIS A 299 1.10 4.81 -1.07
CA HIS A 299 0.01 3.83 -1.20
C HIS A 299 -0.98 4.18 -2.33
N VAL A 300 -0.44 4.58 -3.49
CA VAL A 300 -1.19 4.97 -4.71
C VAL A 300 -1.28 3.85 -5.74
#